data_ca6be6221e329c3664e86be2b116c01d
#
_entry.id   ca6be6221e329c3664e86be2b116c01d
#
_cell.length_a   1.000
_cell.length_b   1.000
_cell.length_c   1.000
_cell.angle_alpha   90.00
_cell.angle_beta   90.00
_cell.angle_gamma   90.00
#
_symmetry.space_group_name_H-M   'P 1'
#
loop_
_entity.id
_entity.type
_entity.pdbx_description
1 polymer ?
#
loop_
_entity_poly.entity_id
_entity_poly.type
_entity_poly.pdbx_seq_one_letter_code
_entity_poly.pdbx_strand_id
1 'polypeptide(L)'
;MRQATRWFTLAAAVVALSAPAAFAACTNCGTVTDVKTIKKEGEGSGGGAVLGGIVGGVVGHQIGSGRGNTAATVAGAAGGAYAGHQIEKNQKATTTYQVVVKLEGGKSHTFNFSQPTSYKVGDAIKIVDNKLVRQ
;
A
#
# COMPACT_ATOMS: atom_id res chain seq x y z
N MET A 1 -50.69 50.87 46.57
CA MET A 1 -49.25 50.51 46.51
C MET A 1 -49.02 49.02 46.72
N ARG A 2 -49.55 48.15 45.85
CA ARG A 2 -49.45 46.70 46.04
C ARG A 2 -49.49 45.94 44.69
N GLN A 3 -48.96 46.47 43.61
CA GLN A 3 -48.99 45.81 42.30
C GLN A 3 -47.63 45.71 41.58
N ALA A 4 -46.54 46.18 42.22
CA ALA A 4 -45.24 46.29 41.52
C ALA A 4 -44.26 45.09 41.74
N THR A 5 -44.66 44.07 42.49
CA THR A 5 -43.70 43.02 42.94
C THR A 5 -43.91 41.66 42.23
N ARG A 6 -44.78 41.55 41.23
CA ARG A 6 -45.10 40.24 40.61
C ARG A 6 -44.50 40.02 39.22
N TRP A 7 -43.73 40.93 38.69
CA TRP A 7 -43.16 40.83 37.32
C TRP A 7 -41.71 40.49 37.23
N PHE A 8 -41.02 40.29 38.36
CA PHE A 8 -39.58 40.00 38.40
C PHE A 8 -39.20 38.52 38.57
N THR A 9 -40.15 37.58 38.60
CA THR A 9 -39.88 36.17 38.88
C THR A 9 -40.01 35.25 37.68
N LEU A 10 -40.18 35.75 36.46
CA LEU A 10 -40.35 34.93 35.26
C LEU A 10 -39.23 35.05 34.23
N ALA A 11 -38.09 35.67 34.57
CA ALA A 11 -36.98 35.84 33.61
C ALA A 11 -35.73 34.97 33.92
N ALA A 12 -35.84 33.97 34.78
CA ALA A 12 -34.67 33.19 35.22
C ALA A 12 -34.68 31.68 34.81
N ALA A 13 -35.36 31.28 33.74
CA ALA A 13 -35.50 29.84 33.44
C ALA A 13 -35.22 29.44 31.99
N VAL A 14 -34.42 30.20 31.21
CA VAL A 14 -34.06 29.78 29.82
C VAL A 14 -32.57 29.94 29.55
N VAL A 15 -31.72 29.55 30.47
CA VAL A 15 -30.25 29.48 30.21
C VAL A 15 -29.73 28.15 30.74
N ALA A 16 -30.12 27.06 30.15
CA ALA A 16 -29.44 25.79 30.44
C ALA A 16 -29.84 24.69 29.43
N LEU A 17 -29.41 24.75 28.18
CA LEU A 17 -29.31 23.54 27.34
C LEU A 17 -28.45 23.81 26.09
N SER A 18 -27.35 24.50 26.23
CA SER A 18 -26.24 24.36 25.27
C SER A 18 -25.15 23.53 25.94
N ALA A 19 -25.43 22.25 26.15
CA ALA A 19 -24.37 21.30 26.38
C ALA A 19 -23.53 21.26 25.07
N PRO A 20 -22.23 21.63 25.08
CA PRO A 20 -21.40 21.35 23.92
C PRO A 20 -21.46 19.83 23.72
N ALA A 21 -21.86 19.41 22.52
CA ALA A 21 -21.69 18.02 22.13
C ALA A 21 -20.22 17.71 22.36
N ALA A 22 -19.91 16.96 23.39
CA ALA A 22 -18.59 16.44 23.63
C ALA A 22 -18.31 15.54 22.41
N PHE A 23 -17.60 16.09 21.43
CA PHE A 23 -17.02 15.27 20.37
C PHE A 23 -16.13 14.28 21.09
N ALA A 24 -16.58 13.06 21.20
CA ALA A 24 -15.78 11.98 21.77
C ALA A 24 -14.49 11.93 20.94
N ALA A 25 -13.39 12.42 21.50
CA ALA A 25 -12.10 12.43 20.84
C ALA A 25 -11.76 10.99 20.49
N CYS A 26 -11.79 10.68 19.21
CA CYS A 26 -11.56 9.34 18.70
C CYS A 26 -10.05 9.07 18.74
N THR A 27 -9.57 8.42 19.78
CA THR A 27 -8.12 8.23 20.06
C THR A 27 -7.39 7.50 18.92
N ASN A 28 -8.09 6.69 18.14
CA ASN A 28 -7.54 5.89 17.05
C ASN A 28 -8.12 6.25 15.68
N CYS A 29 -8.70 7.45 15.56
CA CYS A 29 -9.21 7.94 14.28
C CYS A 29 -8.14 8.73 13.56
N GLY A 30 -8.21 8.70 12.24
CA GLY A 30 -7.27 9.39 11.39
C GLY A 30 -7.77 9.50 9.96
N THR A 31 -6.98 10.15 9.16
CA THR A 31 -7.26 10.32 7.73
C THR A 31 -6.14 9.70 6.92
N VAL A 32 -6.50 9.05 5.82
CA VAL A 32 -5.53 8.55 4.84
C VAL A 32 -4.86 9.74 4.16
N THR A 33 -3.55 9.86 4.32
CA THR A 33 -2.76 10.96 3.74
C THR A 33 -2.05 10.56 2.45
N ASP A 34 -1.76 9.28 2.28
CA ASP A 34 -1.05 8.80 1.09
C ASP A 34 -1.40 7.33 0.80
N VAL A 35 -1.49 6.99 -0.48
CA VAL A 35 -1.70 5.62 -0.97
C VAL A 35 -0.72 5.37 -2.09
N LYS A 36 0.22 4.46 -1.88
CA LYS A 36 1.27 4.11 -2.84
C LYS A 36 1.24 2.64 -3.21
N THR A 37 1.50 2.35 -4.47
CA THR A 37 1.77 1.00 -4.94
C THR A 37 3.28 0.84 -5.10
N ILE A 38 3.87 -0.03 -4.30
CA ILE A 38 5.30 -0.34 -4.32
C ILE A 38 5.47 -1.70 -4.98
N LYS A 39 6.07 -1.72 -6.17
CA LYS A 39 6.51 -2.95 -6.83
C LYS A 39 7.95 -3.22 -6.40
N LYS A 40 8.16 -4.30 -5.67
CA LYS A 40 9.49 -4.80 -5.33
C LYS A 40 9.82 -5.90 -6.34
N GLU A 41 10.90 -5.71 -7.11
CA GLU A 41 11.41 -6.77 -7.98
C GLU A 41 11.81 -7.98 -7.13
N GLY A 42 11.53 -9.17 -7.64
CA GLY A 42 11.95 -10.40 -7.00
C GLY A 42 13.47 -10.55 -7.07
N GLU A 43 14.06 -11.13 -6.05
CA GLU A 43 15.46 -11.52 -6.09
C GLU A 43 15.60 -12.79 -6.93
N GLY A 44 16.32 -12.70 -8.05
CA GLY A 44 16.67 -13.86 -8.86
C GLY A 44 17.69 -14.73 -8.11
N SER A 45 17.32 -15.95 -7.81
CA SER A 45 18.24 -16.93 -7.21
C SER A 45 19.26 -17.50 -8.20
N GLY A 46 19.15 -17.10 -9.49
CA GLY A 46 20.02 -17.59 -10.56
C GLY A 46 19.50 -18.85 -11.25
N GLY A 47 18.47 -19.49 -10.70
CA GLY A 47 17.88 -20.71 -11.30
C GLY A 47 17.36 -20.47 -12.72
N GLY A 48 16.69 -19.34 -12.94
CA GLY A 48 16.22 -18.92 -14.26
C GLY A 48 17.36 -18.67 -15.25
N ALA A 49 18.47 -18.08 -14.77
CA ALA A 49 19.67 -17.88 -15.61
C ALA A 49 20.31 -19.20 -16.04
N VAL A 50 20.46 -20.15 -15.10
CA VAL A 50 21.03 -21.47 -15.40
C VAL A 50 20.17 -22.23 -16.41
N LEU A 51 18.88 -22.33 -16.14
CA LEU A 51 17.94 -23.01 -17.06
C LEU A 51 17.87 -22.31 -18.41
N GLY A 52 17.75 -20.98 -18.44
CA GLY A 52 17.75 -20.19 -19.67
C GLY A 52 19.04 -20.32 -20.46
N GLY A 53 20.18 -20.35 -19.78
CA GLY A 53 21.49 -20.55 -20.40
C GLY A 53 21.63 -21.95 -21.06
N ILE A 54 21.19 -23.01 -20.38
CA ILE A 54 21.19 -24.37 -20.92
C ILE A 54 20.29 -24.45 -22.16
N VAL A 55 19.05 -24.02 -22.05
CA VAL A 55 18.10 -24.07 -23.18
C VAL A 55 18.59 -23.21 -24.35
N GLY A 56 19.03 -21.98 -24.06
CA GLY A 56 19.56 -21.05 -25.07
C GLY A 56 20.83 -21.58 -25.73
N GLY A 57 21.70 -22.25 -24.99
CA GLY A 57 22.89 -22.91 -25.53
C GLY A 57 22.55 -24.08 -26.47
N VAL A 58 21.60 -24.93 -26.08
CA VAL A 58 21.13 -26.04 -26.94
C VAL A 58 20.51 -25.54 -28.23
N VAL A 59 19.62 -24.54 -28.15
CA VAL A 59 19.01 -23.93 -29.34
C VAL A 59 20.08 -23.27 -30.21
N GLY A 60 21.00 -22.50 -29.60
CA GLY A 60 22.10 -21.87 -30.31
C GLY A 60 23.01 -22.87 -31.05
N HIS A 61 23.25 -24.03 -30.44
CA HIS A 61 24.01 -25.10 -31.05
C HIS A 61 23.35 -25.70 -32.31
N GLN A 62 22.02 -25.66 -32.37
CA GLN A 62 21.28 -26.17 -33.55
C GLN A 62 21.23 -25.16 -34.71
N ILE A 63 21.54 -23.89 -34.47
CA ILE A 63 21.42 -22.79 -35.45
C ILE A 63 22.76 -22.53 -36.20
N GLY A 64 23.66 -23.40 -36.27
CA GLY A 64 24.89 -23.12 -37.00
C GLY A 64 25.70 -24.32 -37.38
N SER A 65 26.57 -24.20 -38.34
CA SER A 65 27.54 -25.22 -38.74
C SER A 65 28.95 -24.66 -38.70
N GLY A 66 29.91 -25.44 -38.23
CA GLY A 66 31.30 -25.07 -38.13
C GLY A 66 31.60 -23.98 -37.12
N ARG A 67 32.41 -22.97 -37.44
CA ARG A 67 32.77 -21.88 -36.55
C ARG A 67 31.60 -21.00 -36.14
N GLY A 68 30.55 -20.94 -36.93
CA GLY A 68 29.31 -20.20 -36.60
C GLY A 68 28.51 -20.84 -35.50
N ASN A 69 28.56 -22.14 -35.36
CA ASN A 69 27.89 -22.90 -34.29
C ASN A 69 28.39 -22.48 -32.88
N THR A 70 29.69 -22.30 -32.69
CA THR A 70 30.25 -21.89 -31.40
C THR A 70 29.78 -20.48 -31.01
N ALA A 71 29.78 -19.55 -31.97
CA ALA A 71 29.31 -18.18 -31.71
C ALA A 71 27.79 -18.17 -31.39
N ALA A 72 26.99 -18.92 -32.10
CA ALA A 72 25.55 -19.05 -31.87
C ALA A 72 25.23 -19.72 -30.54
N THR A 73 26.00 -20.72 -30.12
CA THR A 73 25.86 -21.38 -28.82
C THR A 73 26.15 -20.42 -27.67
N VAL A 74 27.25 -19.67 -27.76
CA VAL A 74 27.61 -18.69 -26.72
C VAL A 74 26.59 -17.54 -26.64
N ALA A 75 26.16 -17.02 -27.78
CA ALA A 75 25.15 -15.96 -27.83
C ALA A 75 23.79 -16.47 -27.31
N GLY A 76 23.40 -17.69 -27.66
CA GLY A 76 22.18 -18.34 -27.17
C GLY A 76 22.22 -18.58 -25.66
N ALA A 77 23.33 -19.07 -25.14
CA ALA A 77 23.49 -19.28 -23.71
C ALA A 77 23.45 -17.95 -22.91
N ALA A 78 24.15 -16.93 -23.38
CA ALA A 78 24.15 -15.61 -22.73
C ALA A 78 22.77 -14.94 -22.79
N GLY A 79 22.13 -14.93 -23.96
CA GLY A 79 20.78 -14.39 -24.16
C GLY A 79 19.72 -15.14 -23.35
N GLY A 80 19.81 -16.47 -23.35
CA GLY A 80 18.92 -17.33 -22.57
C GLY A 80 19.07 -17.15 -21.07
N ALA A 81 20.32 -17.03 -20.58
CA ALA A 81 20.58 -16.76 -19.16
C ALA A 81 20.02 -15.41 -18.73
N TYR A 82 20.22 -14.37 -19.53
CA TYR A 82 19.66 -13.05 -19.25
C TYR A 82 18.13 -13.08 -19.22
N ALA A 83 17.50 -13.64 -20.27
CA ALA A 83 16.05 -13.74 -20.36
C ALA A 83 15.46 -14.57 -19.20
N GLY A 84 16.07 -15.72 -18.89
CA GLY A 84 15.66 -16.58 -17.79
C GLY A 84 15.75 -15.90 -16.43
N HIS A 85 16.82 -15.12 -16.21
CA HIS A 85 16.96 -14.31 -14.99
C HIS A 85 15.88 -13.23 -14.84
N GLN A 86 15.55 -12.52 -15.92
CA GLN A 86 14.48 -11.52 -15.92
C GLN A 86 13.08 -12.13 -15.69
N ILE A 87 12.81 -13.28 -16.30
CA ILE A 87 11.57 -14.01 -16.07
C ILE A 87 11.45 -14.41 -14.59
N GLU A 88 12.52 -14.94 -14.00
CA GLU A 88 12.54 -15.30 -12.58
C GLU A 88 12.27 -14.10 -11.67
N LYS A 89 12.92 -12.95 -11.92
CA LYS A 89 12.68 -11.72 -11.18
C LYS A 89 11.24 -11.26 -11.27
N ASN A 90 10.66 -11.29 -12.46
CA ASN A 90 9.28 -10.88 -12.69
C ASN A 90 8.28 -11.79 -11.98
N GLN A 91 8.53 -13.11 -12.00
CA GLN A 91 7.67 -14.07 -11.30
C GLN A 91 7.73 -13.95 -9.79
N LYS A 92 8.87 -13.56 -9.24
CA LYS A 92 9.08 -13.32 -7.81
C LYS A 92 8.77 -11.88 -7.38
N ALA A 93 8.39 -11.00 -8.29
CA ALA A 93 8.04 -9.62 -7.97
C ALA A 93 6.82 -9.58 -7.06
N THR A 94 6.93 -8.79 -6.00
CA THR A 94 5.85 -8.59 -5.05
C THR A 94 5.33 -7.16 -5.16
N THR A 95 4.01 -7.04 -5.28
CA THR A 95 3.34 -5.73 -5.23
C THR A 95 2.79 -5.51 -3.83
N THR A 96 3.19 -4.42 -3.20
CA THR A 96 2.69 -4.00 -1.89
C THR A 96 1.95 -2.68 -2.02
N TYR A 97 0.75 -2.62 -1.48
CA TYR A 97 -0.05 -1.41 -1.41
C TYR A 97 0.15 -0.79 -0.03
N GLN A 98 0.77 0.38 0.00
CA GLN A 98 1.08 1.09 1.23
C GLN A 98 0.07 2.20 1.43
N VAL A 99 -0.58 2.21 2.59
CA VAL A 99 -1.52 3.24 3.02
C VAL A 99 -0.95 3.96 4.23
N VAL A 100 -0.73 5.25 4.11
CA VAL A 100 -0.24 6.10 5.20
C VAL A 100 -1.43 6.83 5.80
N VAL A 101 -1.58 6.69 7.10
CA VAL A 101 -2.66 7.30 7.87
C VAL A 101 -2.09 8.25 8.88
N LYS A 102 -2.60 9.47 8.94
CA LYS A 102 -2.31 10.45 9.97
C LYS A 102 -3.42 10.44 11.01
N LEU A 103 -3.08 10.08 12.24
CA LEU A 103 -4.00 10.11 13.37
C LEU A 103 -4.24 11.54 13.85
N GLU A 104 -5.38 11.79 14.49
CA GLU A 104 -5.71 13.09 15.10
C GLU A 104 -4.68 13.51 16.17
N GLY A 105 -4.02 12.56 16.81
CA GLY A 105 -2.88 12.79 17.73
C GLY A 105 -1.56 13.18 17.05
N GLY A 106 -1.55 13.42 15.71
CA GLY A 106 -0.37 13.85 14.96
C GLY A 106 0.59 12.73 14.57
N LYS A 107 0.40 11.52 15.06
CA LYS A 107 1.21 10.35 14.70
C LYS A 107 0.78 9.80 13.33
N SER A 108 1.76 9.35 12.54
CA SER A 108 1.48 8.67 11.28
C SER A 108 1.73 7.17 11.43
N HIS A 109 0.81 6.37 10.90
CA HIS A 109 0.94 4.92 10.81
C HIS A 109 0.91 4.49 9.35
N THR A 110 1.75 3.52 9.01
CA THR A 110 1.84 2.96 7.67
C THR A 110 1.35 1.53 7.68
N PHE A 111 0.40 1.22 6.83
CA PHE A 111 -0.15 -0.12 6.65
C PHE A 111 0.24 -0.65 5.27
N ASN A 112 0.69 -1.91 5.24
CA ASN A 112 1.10 -2.58 4.01
C ASN A 112 0.12 -3.72 3.70
N PHE A 113 -0.41 -3.72 2.49
CA PHE A 113 -1.35 -4.74 2.01
C PHE A 113 -0.77 -5.47 0.81
N SER A 114 -0.94 -6.79 0.77
CA SER A 114 -0.53 -7.61 -0.38
C SER A 114 -1.55 -7.60 -1.52
N GLN A 115 -2.74 -7.05 -1.28
CA GLN A 115 -3.83 -6.95 -2.25
C GLN A 115 -4.21 -5.49 -2.49
N PRO A 116 -4.77 -5.15 -3.66
CA PRO A 116 -5.27 -3.81 -3.95
C PRO A 116 -6.24 -3.35 -2.86
N THR A 117 -6.03 -2.14 -2.36
CA THR A 117 -6.89 -1.54 -1.36
C THR A 117 -7.87 -0.57 -2.01
N SER A 118 -9.07 -0.45 -1.45
CA SER A 118 -10.06 0.55 -1.88
C SER A 118 -9.94 1.87 -1.12
N TYR A 119 -8.91 2.03 -0.27
CA TYR A 119 -8.67 3.28 0.45
C TYR A 119 -8.17 4.37 -0.48
N LYS A 120 -8.66 5.59 -0.27
CA LYS A 120 -8.27 6.79 -1.02
C LYS A 120 -7.72 7.83 -0.07
N VAL A 121 -6.90 8.73 -0.59
CA VAL A 121 -6.45 9.91 0.16
C VAL A 121 -7.67 10.75 0.55
N GLY A 122 -7.76 11.10 1.84
CA GLY A 122 -8.90 11.81 2.43
C GLY A 122 -9.93 10.91 3.12
N ASP A 123 -9.84 9.57 2.97
CA ASP A 123 -10.76 8.69 3.67
C ASP A 123 -10.59 8.80 5.19
N ALA A 124 -11.71 8.97 5.90
CA ALA A 124 -11.76 8.90 7.34
C ALA A 124 -11.74 7.43 7.78
N ILE A 125 -10.80 7.09 8.65
CA ILE A 125 -10.61 5.72 9.11
C ILE A 125 -10.45 5.65 10.62
N LYS A 126 -10.70 4.47 11.15
CA LYS A 126 -10.42 4.10 12.53
C LYS A 126 -9.50 2.91 12.55
N ILE A 127 -8.51 2.92 13.44
CA ILE A 127 -7.64 1.76 13.67
C ILE A 127 -8.26 0.92 14.79
N VAL A 128 -8.64 -0.32 14.47
CA VAL A 128 -9.15 -1.31 15.41
C VAL A 128 -8.31 -2.57 15.25
N ASP A 129 -7.73 -3.05 16.35
CA ASP A 129 -6.90 -4.28 16.36
C ASP A 129 -5.84 -4.31 15.23
N ASN A 130 -5.15 -3.19 15.06
CA ASN A 130 -4.12 -3.00 14.03
C ASN A 130 -4.65 -3.15 12.58
N LYS A 131 -5.96 -2.99 12.37
CA LYS A 131 -6.62 -3.01 11.06
C LYS A 131 -7.27 -1.65 10.78
N LEU A 132 -7.29 -1.28 9.50
CA LEU A 132 -8.00 -0.09 9.05
C LEU A 132 -9.49 -0.41 8.85
N VAL A 133 -10.34 0.37 9.46
CA VAL A 133 -11.78 0.32 9.28
C VAL A 133 -12.24 1.70 8.80
N ARG A 134 -12.99 1.75 7.70
CA ARG A 134 -13.58 2.99 7.19
C ARG A 134 -14.71 3.44 8.12
N GLN A 135 -14.79 4.72 8.39
CA GLN A 135 -15.90 5.34 9.13
C GLN A 135 -17.07 5.67 8.21
#